data_d9b4cfae3e821ad3da0d9fb6d75e950f
#
_entry.id   d9b4cfae3e821ad3da0d9fb6d75e950f
#
_cell.length_a   1.000
_cell.length_b   1.000
_cell.length_c   1.000
_cell.angle_alpha   90.00
_cell.angle_beta   90.00
_cell.angle_gamma   90.00
#
_symmetry.space_group_name_H-M   'P 1'
#
loop_
_entity.id
_entity.type
_entity.pdbx_description
1 polymer ?
#
loop_
_entity_poly.entity_id
_entity_poly.type
_entity_poly.pdbx_seq_one_letter_code
_entity_poly.pdbx_strand_id
1 'polypeptide(L)'
;AQEVGHVKNKVDAPVFRPEREAQVLRGIADRNPGPLGNNELQTIFREIMSACRSLEKKVIVAYLGPEGTFSEQAVYQHFGKSINAIPCASIDEVFRAAEAGTADFGVVPIENSTEGAISRTLDLLMQTPLTISSEVSIPIHHNLMTLSGNMDGVRSICAHSQALAQCQGWLNQHYPNIMRQAVASNAEAARLASEDPAVAAIAGEIASQHYG
;
A
#
# COMPACT_ATOMS: atom_id res chain seq x y z
N ALA A 1 -22.98 2.63 14.07
CA ALA A 1 -21.56 2.96 14.31
C ALA A 1 -21.41 3.96 15.46
N GLN A 2 -22.03 5.16 15.43
CA GLN A 2 -21.87 6.19 16.45
C GLN A 2 -22.22 5.72 17.89
N GLU A 3 -23.33 5.03 18.08
CA GLU A 3 -23.73 4.48 19.39
C GLU A 3 -22.72 3.45 19.91
N VAL A 4 -22.21 2.58 19.02
CA VAL A 4 -21.17 1.62 19.34
C VAL A 4 -19.87 2.33 19.72
N GLY A 5 -19.49 3.40 19.03
CA GLY A 5 -18.33 4.23 19.36
C GLY A 5 -18.46 4.86 20.77
N HIS A 6 -19.62 5.37 21.12
CA HIS A 6 -19.87 5.92 22.45
C HIS A 6 -19.71 4.86 23.57
N VAL A 7 -20.14 3.62 23.32
CA VAL A 7 -19.98 2.52 24.29
C VAL A 7 -18.50 2.14 24.40
N LYS A 8 -17.80 1.98 23.27
CA LYS A 8 -16.37 1.62 23.24
C LYS A 8 -15.51 2.66 23.96
N ASN A 9 -15.75 3.95 23.73
CA ASN A 9 -15.03 5.03 24.39
C ASN A 9 -15.22 5.04 25.93
N LYS A 10 -16.35 4.53 26.43
CA LYS A 10 -16.57 4.42 27.87
C LYS A 10 -15.78 3.30 28.54
N VAL A 11 -15.38 2.29 27.78
CA VAL A 11 -14.69 1.08 28.30
C VAL A 11 -13.26 0.96 27.72
N ASP A 12 -12.76 2.01 27.08
CA ASP A 12 -11.43 2.08 26.43
C ASP A 12 -11.15 0.88 25.50
N ALA A 13 -12.17 0.45 24.77
CA ALA A 13 -12.04 -0.67 23.85
C ALA A 13 -11.38 -0.23 22.53
N PRO A 14 -10.48 -1.06 21.95
CA PRO A 14 -9.78 -0.71 20.72
C PRO A 14 -10.77 -0.50 19.57
N VAL A 15 -10.56 0.58 18.80
CA VAL A 15 -11.39 0.95 17.66
C VAL A 15 -11.21 -0.04 16.50
N PHE A 16 -9.97 -0.48 16.26
CA PHE A 16 -9.63 -1.47 15.25
C PHE A 16 -9.26 -2.81 15.89
N ARG A 17 -9.91 -3.87 15.44
CA ARG A 17 -9.71 -5.24 15.90
C ARG A 17 -9.57 -6.16 14.69
N PRO A 18 -8.33 -6.40 14.21
CA PRO A 18 -8.06 -7.15 12.98
C PRO A 18 -8.72 -8.53 12.98
N GLU A 19 -8.64 -9.25 14.11
CA GLU A 19 -9.23 -10.58 14.26
C GLU A 19 -10.75 -10.58 14.08
N ARG A 20 -11.42 -9.53 14.56
CA ARG A 20 -12.88 -9.39 14.44
C ARG A 20 -13.30 -9.05 13.02
N GLU A 21 -12.55 -8.17 12.36
CA GLU A 21 -12.82 -7.81 10.96
C GLU A 21 -12.60 -9.00 10.03
N ALA A 22 -11.51 -9.73 10.23
CA ALA A 22 -11.27 -10.97 9.48
C ALA A 22 -12.40 -11.99 9.67
N GLN A 23 -12.94 -12.12 10.88
CA GLN A 23 -14.07 -12.99 11.16
C GLN A 23 -15.34 -12.53 10.41
N VAL A 24 -15.63 -11.22 10.41
CA VAL A 24 -16.77 -10.65 9.69
C VAL A 24 -16.63 -10.90 8.19
N LEU A 25 -15.46 -10.63 7.61
CA LEU A 25 -15.22 -10.83 6.18
C LEU A 25 -15.32 -12.30 5.76
N ARG A 26 -14.83 -13.24 6.58
CA ARG A 26 -15.05 -14.67 6.35
C ARG A 26 -16.54 -15.02 6.36
N GLY A 27 -17.27 -14.60 7.40
CA GLY A 27 -18.70 -14.86 7.49
C GLY A 27 -19.54 -14.24 6.37
N ILE A 28 -19.06 -13.17 5.73
CA ILE A 28 -19.67 -12.58 4.53
C ILE A 28 -19.43 -13.49 3.32
N ALA A 29 -18.17 -13.93 3.13
CA ALA A 29 -17.82 -14.84 2.04
C ALA A 29 -18.57 -16.18 2.13
N ASP A 30 -18.67 -16.76 3.32
CA ASP A 30 -19.35 -18.05 3.56
C ASP A 30 -20.86 -17.98 3.26
N ARG A 31 -21.46 -16.80 3.36
CA ARG A 31 -22.90 -16.58 3.12
C ARG A 31 -23.21 -15.94 1.77
N ASN A 32 -22.21 -15.76 0.93
CA ASN A 32 -22.38 -15.12 -0.37
C ASN A 32 -23.08 -16.06 -1.36
N PRO A 33 -24.31 -15.74 -1.83
CA PRO A 33 -25.00 -16.56 -2.83
C PRO A 33 -24.63 -16.18 -4.28
N GLY A 34 -23.70 -15.22 -4.48
CA GLY A 34 -23.44 -14.59 -5.79
C GLY A 34 -24.48 -13.48 -6.10
N PRO A 35 -24.42 -12.81 -7.23
CA PRO A 35 -23.48 -13.00 -8.37
C PRO A 35 -22.10 -12.34 -8.18
N LEU A 36 -21.91 -11.47 -7.16
CA LEU A 36 -20.60 -10.88 -6.87
C LEU A 36 -19.65 -11.95 -6.33
N GLY A 37 -18.39 -11.90 -6.75
CA GLY A 37 -17.34 -12.74 -6.20
C GLY A 37 -17.04 -12.40 -4.73
N ASN A 38 -16.44 -13.34 -4.00
CA ASN A 38 -16.13 -13.13 -2.59
C ASN A 38 -15.13 -12.00 -2.37
N ASN A 39 -14.17 -11.83 -3.28
CA ASN A 39 -13.15 -10.78 -3.17
C ASN A 39 -13.74 -9.38 -3.32
N GLU A 40 -14.64 -9.19 -4.30
CA GLU A 40 -15.33 -7.93 -4.52
C GLU A 40 -16.22 -7.59 -3.32
N LEU A 41 -16.96 -8.58 -2.84
CA LEU A 41 -17.84 -8.40 -1.68
C LEU A 41 -17.05 -8.05 -0.41
N GLN A 42 -15.94 -8.73 -0.15
CA GLN A 42 -15.07 -8.42 0.99
C GLN A 42 -14.45 -7.02 0.87
N THR A 43 -14.09 -6.58 -0.34
CA THR A 43 -13.56 -5.24 -0.58
C THR A 43 -14.59 -4.17 -0.24
N ILE A 44 -15.83 -4.32 -0.71
CA ILE A 44 -16.93 -3.40 -0.40
C ILE A 44 -17.17 -3.33 1.12
N PHE A 45 -17.26 -4.48 1.78
CA PHE A 45 -17.49 -4.51 3.22
C PHE A 45 -16.32 -3.95 4.03
N ARG A 46 -15.08 -4.10 3.57
CA ARG A 46 -13.91 -3.47 4.20
C ARG A 46 -14.01 -1.95 4.17
N GLU A 47 -14.41 -1.37 3.04
CA GLU A 47 -14.62 0.08 2.93
C GLU A 47 -15.77 0.55 3.82
N ILE A 48 -16.88 -0.19 3.90
CA ILE A 48 -17.99 0.12 4.81
C ILE A 48 -17.50 0.10 6.27
N MET A 49 -16.75 -0.92 6.67
CA MET A 49 -16.21 -1.03 8.03
C MET A 49 -15.20 0.09 8.32
N SER A 50 -14.32 0.43 7.36
CA SER A 50 -13.38 1.53 7.47
C SER A 50 -14.09 2.87 7.68
N ALA A 51 -15.10 3.17 6.86
CA ALA A 51 -15.92 4.36 7.00
C ALA A 51 -16.67 4.41 8.35
N CYS A 52 -17.23 3.29 8.79
CA CYS A 52 -17.89 3.19 10.10
C CYS A 52 -16.92 3.44 11.27
N ARG A 53 -15.69 2.90 11.21
CA ARG A 53 -14.66 3.15 12.22
C ARG A 53 -14.24 4.63 12.28
N SER A 54 -14.10 5.25 11.12
CA SER A 54 -13.68 6.67 11.06
C SER A 54 -14.66 7.62 11.76
N LEU A 55 -15.93 7.21 11.95
CA LEU A 55 -16.92 7.94 12.75
C LEU A 55 -16.65 7.81 14.26
N GLU A 56 -15.91 6.79 14.69
CA GLU A 56 -15.52 6.60 16.08
C GLU A 56 -14.19 7.32 16.36
N LYS A 57 -13.15 6.95 15.63
CA LYS A 57 -11.81 7.54 15.63
C LYS A 57 -11.13 7.20 14.31
N LYS A 58 -10.51 8.17 13.64
CA LYS A 58 -9.64 7.86 12.50
C LYS A 58 -8.40 7.12 13.00
N VAL A 59 -8.18 5.92 12.47
CA VAL A 59 -6.97 5.15 12.72
C VAL A 59 -5.81 5.82 11.98
N ILE A 60 -4.68 5.98 12.65
CA ILE A 60 -3.45 6.54 12.11
C ILE A 60 -2.49 5.39 11.79
N VAL A 61 -2.06 5.27 10.53
CA VAL A 61 -1.19 4.19 10.06
C VAL A 61 0.07 4.77 9.44
N ALA A 62 1.23 4.53 10.05
CA ALA A 62 2.52 4.86 9.47
C ALA A 62 2.96 3.76 8.49
N TYR A 63 3.56 4.12 7.37
CA TYR A 63 4.04 3.15 6.38
C TYR A 63 5.32 3.65 5.68
N LEU A 64 6.06 2.73 5.06
CA LEU A 64 7.24 3.09 4.26
C LEU A 64 6.79 3.81 2.98
N GLY A 65 7.01 5.14 2.96
CA GLY A 65 6.68 6.02 1.85
C GLY A 65 7.63 5.91 0.66
N PRO A 66 7.49 6.83 -0.28
CA PRO A 66 6.49 7.90 -0.35
C PRO A 66 5.08 7.40 -0.68
N GLU A 67 4.13 8.32 -0.88
CA GLU A 67 2.80 8.02 -1.44
C GLU A 67 2.93 7.39 -2.84
N GLY A 68 1.95 6.57 -3.25
CA GLY A 68 1.99 5.84 -4.53
C GLY A 68 2.84 4.55 -4.50
N THR A 69 3.28 4.08 -3.32
CA THR A 69 4.08 2.85 -3.16
C THR A 69 3.21 1.62 -2.91
N PHE A 70 3.79 0.43 -3.12
CA PHE A 70 3.15 -0.84 -2.74
C PHE A 70 2.88 -0.94 -1.23
N SER A 71 3.70 -0.30 -0.39
CA SER A 71 3.44 -0.21 1.05
C SER A 71 2.13 0.54 1.35
N GLU A 72 1.86 1.64 0.67
CA GLU A 72 0.58 2.34 0.77
C GLU A 72 -0.58 1.48 0.26
N GLN A 73 -0.40 0.76 -0.84
CA GLN A 73 -1.40 -0.17 -1.34
C GLN A 73 -1.75 -1.23 -0.28
N ALA A 74 -0.74 -1.78 0.40
CA ALA A 74 -0.94 -2.73 1.49
C ALA A 74 -1.72 -2.11 2.66
N VAL A 75 -1.43 -0.85 3.01
CA VAL A 75 -2.19 -0.10 4.03
C VAL A 75 -3.67 -0.03 3.67
N TYR A 76 -4.01 0.44 2.49
CA TYR A 76 -5.42 0.57 2.09
C TYR A 76 -6.10 -0.78 1.88
N GLN A 77 -5.38 -1.79 1.41
CA GLN A 77 -5.92 -3.14 1.30
C GLN A 77 -6.29 -3.73 2.66
N HIS A 78 -5.54 -3.40 3.72
CA HIS A 78 -5.77 -3.94 5.06
C HIS A 78 -6.77 -3.11 5.87
N PHE A 79 -6.60 -1.79 5.90
CA PHE A 79 -7.37 -0.89 6.77
C PHE A 79 -8.57 -0.24 6.08
N GLY A 80 -8.67 -0.27 4.74
CA GLY A 80 -9.59 0.55 3.95
C GLY A 80 -9.14 2.01 3.85
N LYS A 81 -9.88 2.83 3.11
CA LYS A 81 -9.44 4.19 2.75
C LYS A 81 -9.79 5.27 3.78
N SER A 82 -10.68 4.99 4.75
CA SER A 82 -11.12 5.99 5.75
C SER A 82 -10.21 6.06 6.97
N ILE A 83 -8.90 6.15 6.74
CA ILE A 83 -7.83 6.22 7.74
C ILE A 83 -6.99 7.49 7.54
N ASN A 84 -6.04 7.74 8.42
CA ASN A 84 -4.96 8.70 8.22
C ASN A 84 -3.65 7.93 7.98
N ALA A 85 -3.26 7.78 6.72
CA ALA A 85 -2.02 7.13 6.33
C ALA A 85 -0.87 8.15 6.33
N ILE A 86 0.24 7.84 7.01
CA ILE A 86 1.41 8.72 7.15
C ILE A 86 2.62 8.07 6.48
N PRO A 87 3.10 8.61 5.35
CA PRO A 87 4.32 8.13 4.72
C PRO A 87 5.56 8.51 5.56
N CYS A 88 6.41 7.53 5.82
CA CYS A 88 7.69 7.69 6.52
C CYS A 88 8.84 7.49 5.54
N ALA A 89 9.95 8.19 5.73
CA ALA A 89 11.12 8.12 4.86
C ALA A 89 11.91 6.80 5.03
N SER A 90 11.74 6.10 6.14
CA SER A 90 12.43 4.85 6.43
C SER A 90 11.60 3.89 7.29
N ILE A 91 11.97 2.60 7.26
CA ILE A 91 11.37 1.57 8.13
C ILE A 91 11.56 1.96 9.60
N ASP A 92 12.71 2.51 9.98
CA ASP A 92 12.98 2.99 11.33
C ASP A 92 12.00 4.07 11.80
N GLU A 93 11.59 4.96 10.91
CA GLU A 93 10.60 5.98 11.23
C GLU A 93 9.21 5.40 11.44
N VAL A 94 8.84 4.36 10.66
CA VAL A 94 7.57 3.65 10.88
C VAL A 94 7.52 3.04 12.26
N PHE A 95 8.59 2.33 12.68
CA PHE A 95 8.68 1.76 14.03
C PHE A 95 8.62 2.83 15.10
N ARG A 96 9.39 3.92 14.96
CA ARG A 96 9.37 5.05 15.92
C ARG A 96 7.99 5.69 16.04
N ALA A 97 7.28 5.87 14.93
CA ALA A 97 5.93 6.45 14.95
C ALA A 97 4.94 5.57 15.74
N ALA A 98 5.01 4.25 15.58
CA ALA A 98 4.18 3.31 16.31
C ALA A 98 4.59 3.21 17.80
N GLU A 99 5.89 3.15 18.12
CA GLU A 99 6.40 3.11 19.48
C GLU A 99 6.08 4.37 20.27
N ALA A 100 6.15 5.53 19.64
CA ALA A 100 5.81 6.81 20.25
C ALA A 100 4.29 7.05 20.37
N GLY A 101 3.45 6.16 19.80
CA GLY A 101 1.99 6.34 19.80
C GLY A 101 1.50 7.47 18.90
N THR A 102 2.35 8.00 18.02
CA THR A 102 1.96 8.99 16.98
C THR A 102 1.24 8.32 15.82
N ALA A 103 1.42 7.01 15.64
CA ALA A 103 0.60 6.15 14.81
C ALA A 103 0.02 5.00 15.64
N ASP A 104 -1.22 4.62 15.35
CA ASP A 104 -1.87 3.47 15.99
C ASP A 104 -1.30 2.14 15.46
N PHE A 105 -0.79 2.13 14.21
CA PHE A 105 -0.17 0.97 13.54
C PHE A 105 0.99 1.40 12.65
N GLY A 106 1.96 0.49 12.49
CA GLY A 106 3.01 0.58 11.47
C GLY A 106 2.85 -0.53 10.43
N VAL A 107 2.99 -0.20 9.14
CA VAL A 107 3.03 -1.17 8.04
C VAL A 107 4.41 -1.12 7.39
N VAL A 108 5.12 -2.23 7.45
CA VAL A 108 6.48 -2.37 6.93
C VAL A 108 6.59 -3.58 6.01
N PRO A 109 7.37 -3.50 4.95
CA PRO A 109 7.64 -4.66 4.10
C PRO A 109 8.54 -5.64 4.87
N ILE A 110 8.21 -6.94 4.80
CA ILE A 110 9.00 -8.00 5.44
C ILE A 110 9.70 -8.90 4.43
N GLU A 111 9.09 -9.10 3.28
CA GLU A 111 9.59 -9.97 2.24
C GLU A 111 9.14 -9.50 0.85
N ASN A 112 10.00 -9.72 -0.12
CA ASN A 112 9.69 -9.61 -1.55
C ASN A 112 10.06 -10.93 -2.23
N SER A 113 9.16 -11.47 -3.06
CA SER A 113 9.35 -12.78 -3.72
C SER A 113 10.60 -12.86 -4.62
N THR A 114 11.16 -11.73 -5.04
CA THR A 114 12.35 -11.67 -5.91
C THR A 114 13.63 -11.48 -5.10
N GLU A 115 13.62 -10.64 -4.06
CA GLU A 115 14.80 -10.28 -3.28
C GLU A 115 14.86 -10.96 -1.91
N GLY A 116 13.77 -11.63 -1.50
CA GLY A 116 13.67 -12.31 -0.21
C GLY A 116 13.37 -11.38 0.96
N ALA A 117 13.84 -11.76 2.12
CA ALA A 117 13.52 -11.08 3.38
C ALA A 117 14.21 -9.72 3.51
N ILE A 118 13.50 -8.75 4.10
CA ILE A 118 14.02 -7.41 4.37
C ILE A 118 14.66 -7.38 5.75
N SER A 119 15.98 -7.54 5.79
CA SER A 119 16.77 -7.67 7.01
C SER A 119 16.51 -6.54 8.02
N ARG A 120 16.37 -5.29 7.54
CA ARG A 120 16.13 -4.14 8.44
C ARG A 120 14.84 -4.28 9.23
N THR A 121 13.75 -4.76 8.61
CA THR A 121 12.49 -5.02 9.31
C THR A 121 12.65 -6.11 10.34
N LEU A 122 13.34 -7.22 10.00
CA LEU A 122 13.58 -8.32 10.92
C LEU A 122 14.42 -7.89 12.12
N ASP A 123 15.49 -7.10 11.91
CA ASP A 123 16.33 -6.57 12.99
C ASP A 123 15.53 -5.70 13.96
N LEU A 124 14.65 -4.84 13.44
CA LEU A 124 13.82 -3.98 14.29
C LEU A 124 12.75 -4.78 15.05
N LEU A 125 12.15 -5.78 14.43
CA LEU A 125 11.19 -6.68 15.10
C LEU A 125 11.81 -7.43 16.29
N MET A 126 13.12 -7.70 16.26
CA MET A 126 13.84 -8.33 17.38
C MET A 126 14.05 -7.39 18.58
N GLN A 127 13.95 -6.08 18.39
CA GLN A 127 14.31 -5.06 19.37
C GLN A 127 13.11 -4.26 19.91
N THR A 128 12.03 -4.21 19.14
CA THR A 128 10.84 -3.39 19.44
C THR A 128 9.96 -4.04 20.53
N PRO A 129 9.31 -3.24 21.39
CA PRO A 129 8.24 -3.73 22.26
C PRO A 129 6.89 -3.93 21.53
N LEU A 130 6.79 -3.54 20.26
CA LEU A 130 5.57 -3.68 19.48
C LEU A 130 5.23 -5.15 19.22
N THR A 131 3.95 -5.42 19.00
CA THR A 131 3.45 -6.75 18.64
C THR A 131 2.96 -6.78 17.21
N ILE A 132 3.20 -7.89 16.50
CA ILE A 132 2.65 -8.13 15.18
C ILE A 132 1.16 -8.43 15.35
N SER A 133 0.32 -7.59 14.77
CA SER A 133 -1.14 -7.71 14.85
C SER A 133 -1.75 -8.44 13.64
N SER A 134 -1.10 -8.36 12.48
CA SER A 134 -1.57 -8.99 11.25
C SER A 134 -0.49 -9.00 10.17
N GLU A 135 -0.77 -9.74 9.12
CA GLU A 135 0.02 -9.87 7.90
C GLU A 135 -0.85 -9.50 6.70
N VAL A 136 -0.27 -8.86 5.69
CA VAL A 136 -0.91 -8.59 4.41
C VAL A 136 0.02 -8.96 3.26
N SER A 137 -0.50 -9.73 2.32
CA SER A 137 0.19 -10.04 1.07
C SER A 137 -0.52 -9.36 -0.09
N ILE A 138 0.26 -8.70 -0.95
CA ILE A 138 -0.27 -8.03 -2.14
C ILE A 138 0.47 -8.54 -3.38
N PRO A 139 -0.25 -8.74 -4.49
CA PRO A 139 0.38 -9.01 -5.76
C PRO A 139 1.07 -7.73 -6.27
N ILE A 140 2.31 -7.87 -6.72
CA ILE A 140 3.06 -6.76 -7.32
C ILE A 140 2.85 -6.80 -8.83
N HIS A 141 2.12 -5.82 -9.35
CA HIS A 141 1.93 -5.60 -10.77
C HIS A 141 2.61 -4.30 -11.19
N HIS A 142 3.54 -4.43 -12.13
CA HIS A 142 4.20 -3.27 -12.74
C HIS A 142 3.42 -2.83 -13.98
N ASN A 143 3.06 -1.55 -14.03
CA ASN A 143 2.40 -0.93 -15.17
C ASN A 143 3.37 0.06 -15.82
N LEU A 144 3.39 0.11 -17.15
CA LEU A 144 4.05 1.17 -17.90
C LEU A 144 3.06 2.32 -18.05
N MET A 145 3.39 3.45 -17.45
CA MET A 145 2.53 4.62 -17.32
C MET A 145 3.10 5.79 -18.11
N THR A 146 2.24 6.51 -18.81
CA THR A 146 2.58 7.74 -19.53
C THR A 146 1.45 8.74 -19.37
N LEU A 147 1.76 10.03 -19.38
CA LEU A 147 0.76 11.09 -19.29
C LEU A 147 -0.24 11.08 -20.46
N SER A 148 0.21 10.68 -21.67
CA SER A 148 -0.60 10.65 -22.90
C SER A 148 -1.39 9.35 -23.10
N GLY A 149 -1.14 8.31 -22.29
CA GLY A 149 -1.70 6.97 -22.49
C GLY A 149 -1.06 6.16 -23.63
N ASN A 150 -0.01 6.69 -24.29
CA ASN A 150 0.76 6.02 -25.32
C ASN A 150 2.26 6.33 -25.21
N MET A 151 3.10 5.69 -26.01
CA MET A 151 4.56 5.85 -25.97
C MET A 151 5.10 6.87 -27.00
N ASP A 152 4.24 7.60 -27.70
CA ASP A 152 4.66 8.56 -28.71
C ASP A 152 5.40 9.74 -28.06
N GLY A 153 6.62 9.99 -28.52
CA GLY A 153 7.47 11.04 -27.98
C GLY A 153 8.20 10.71 -26.68
N VAL A 154 7.97 9.53 -26.10
CA VAL A 154 8.69 9.07 -24.89
C VAL A 154 10.16 8.81 -25.22
N ARG A 155 11.05 9.41 -24.44
CA ARG A 155 12.52 9.31 -24.59
C ARG A 155 13.17 8.49 -23.48
N SER A 156 12.54 8.42 -22.31
CA SER A 156 13.07 7.67 -21.17
C SER A 156 11.97 6.93 -20.40
N ILE A 157 12.37 5.77 -19.85
CA ILE A 157 11.54 4.98 -18.92
C ILE A 157 12.22 5.02 -17.56
N CYS A 158 11.54 5.59 -16.58
CA CYS A 158 11.99 5.73 -15.20
C CYS A 158 11.36 4.67 -14.30
N ALA A 159 12.13 4.09 -13.39
CA ALA A 159 11.63 3.25 -12.30
C ALA A 159 12.72 3.04 -11.23
N HIS A 160 12.36 2.44 -10.11
CA HIS A 160 13.35 1.89 -9.20
C HIS A 160 14.18 0.82 -9.90
N SER A 161 15.47 0.72 -9.57
CA SER A 161 16.41 -0.21 -10.22
C SER A 161 15.90 -1.66 -10.26
N GLN A 162 15.26 -2.11 -9.19
CA GLN A 162 14.66 -3.44 -9.09
C GLN A 162 13.52 -3.63 -10.11
N ALA A 163 12.62 -2.67 -10.26
CA ALA A 163 11.53 -2.76 -11.23
C ALA A 163 12.04 -2.77 -12.67
N LEU A 164 13.09 -1.96 -12.97
CA LEU A 164 13.77 -2.00 -14.27
C LEU A 164 14.38 -3.39 -14.56
N ALA A 165 15.01 -4.00 -13.57
CA ALA A 165 15.59 -5.35 -13.71
C ALA A 165 14.50 -6.41 -13.93
N GLN A 166 13.41 -6.37 -13.17
CA GLN A 166 12.28 -7.29 -13.33
C GLN A 166 11.58 -7.15 -14.69
N CYS A 167 11.48 -5.93 -15.22
CA CYS A 167 10.86 -5.66 -16.51
C CYS A 167 11.84 -5.74 -17.71
N GLN A 168 13.12 -6.01 -17.49
CA GLN A 168 14.18 -5.89 -18.50
C GLN A 168 13.90 -6.70 -19.77
N GLY A 169 13.46 -7.95 -19.63
CA GLY A 169 13.17 -8.81 -20.78
C GLY A 169 12.06 -8.23 -21.67
N TRP A 170 10.96 -7.79 -21.05
CA TRP A 170 9.84 -7.18 -21.75
C TRP A 170 10.23 -5.86 -22.40
N LEU A 171 10.98 -5.01 -21.69
CA LEU A 171 11.47 -3.73 -22.21
C LEU A 171 12.42 -3.92 -23.41
N ASN A 172 13.30 -4.92 -23.36
CA ASN A 172 14.19 -5.22 -24.47
C ASN A 172 13.43 -5.65 -25.73
N GLN A 173 12.32 -6.34 -25.57
CA GLN A 173 11.50 -6.80 -26.68
C GLN A 173 10.65 -5.68 -27.29
N HIS A 174 10.07 -4.79 -26.46
CA HIS A 174 9.08 -3.83 -26.92
C HIS A 174 9.66 -2.41 -27.14
N TYR A 175 10.65 -2.02 -26.32
CA TYR A 175 11.23 -0.69 -26.32
C TYR A 175 12.76 -0.70 -26.19
N PRO A 176 13.48 -1.40 -27.11
CA PRO A 176 14.93 -1.63 -26.99
C PRO A 176 15.76 -0.33 -27.02
N ASN A 177 15.26 0.71 -27.69
CA ASN A 177 16.00 1.95 -27.92
C ASN A 177 15.64 3.08 -26.96
N ILE A 178 14.67 2.90 -26.07
CA ILE A 178 14.30 3.91 -25.08
C ILE A 178 15.26 3.84 -23.89
N MET A 179 15.78 4.99 -23.49
CA MET A 179 16.69 5.11 -22.33
C MET A 179 15.99 4.65 -21.05
N ARG A 180 16.70 3.94 -20.18
CA ARG A 180 16.22 3.49 -18.86
C ARG A 180 16.96 4.26 -17.78
N GLN A 181 16.20 4.88 -16.89
CA GLN A 181 16.74 5.70 -15.83
C GLN A 181 16.26 5.19 -14.47
N ALA A 182 17.21 4.79 -13.63
CA ALA A 182 16.92 4.42 -12.26
C ALA A 182 16.66 5.67 -11.40
N VAL A 183 15.60 5.61 -10.60
CA VAL A 183 15.21 6.65 -9.63
C VAL A 183 14.99 6.03 -8.25
N ALA A 184 14.78 6.87 -7.24
CA ALA A 184 14.70 6.45 -5.84
C ALA A 184 13.53 5.50 -5.53
N SER A 185 12.40 5.64 -6.25
CA SER A 185 11.23 4.78 -6.09
C SER A 185 10.38 4.75 -7.36
N ASN A 186 9.48 3.75 -7.48
CA ASN A 186 8.52 3.71 -8.56
C ASN A 186 7.48 4.86 -8.46
N ALA A 187 7.18 5.32 -7.27
CA ALA A 187 6.33 6.49 -7.05
C ALA A 187 7.00 7.79 -7.56
N GLU A 188 8.30 7.93 -7.32
CA GLU A 188 9.09 9.05 -7.89
C GLU A 188 9.11 8.99 -9.43
N ALA A 189 9.22 7.80 -10.01
CA ALA A 189 9.12 7.64 -11.46
C ALA A 189 7.76 8.10 -11.99
N ALA A 190 6.66 7.74 -11.32
CA ALA A 190 5.30 8.18 -11.69
C ALA A 190 5.16 9.71 -11.58
N ARG A 191 5.69 10.31 -10.51
CA ARG A 191 5.73 11.77 -10.37
C ARG A 191 6.46 12.45 -11.55
N LEU A 192 7.63 11.95 -11.93
CA LEU A 192 8.38 12.49 -13.07
C LEU A 192 7.61 12.35 -14.39
N ALA A 193 6.93 11.22 -14.60
CA ALA A 193 6.13 10.99 -15.80
C ALA A 193 4.90 11.90 -15.86
N SER A 194 4.34 12.29 -14.72
CA SER A 194 3.21 13.25 -14.66
C SER A 194 3.63 14.69 -15.00
N GLU A 195 4.90 15.02 -14.85
CA GLU A 195 5.46 16.36 -15.11
C GLU A 195 6.07 16.51 -16.50
N ASP A 196 6.54 15.43 -17.15
CA ASP A 196 7.18 15.44 -18.46
C ASP A 196 6.59 14.34 -19.37
N PRO A 197 5.88 14.71 -20.45
CA PRO A 197 5.32 13.75 -21.41
C PRO A 197 6.37 12.94 -22.17
N ALA A 198 7.66 13.31 -22.11
CA ALA A 198 8.76 12.54 -22.68
C ALA A 198 9.28 11.44 -21.74
N VAL A 199 8.71 11.33 -20.55
CA VAL A 199 9.05 10.32 -19.54
C VAL A 199 7.89 9.34 -19.40
N ALA A 200 8.22 8.04 -19.39
CA ALA A 200 7.31 6.98 -18.94
C ALA A 200 7.79 6.45 -17.58
N ALA A 201 6.88 5.95 -16.78
CA ALA A 201 7.19 5.32 -15.50
C ALA A 201 6.81 3.85 -15.47
N ILE A 202 7.58 3.04 -14.71
CA ILE A 202 7.12 1.72 -14.28
C ILE A 202 6.75 1.83 -12.81
N ALA A 203 5.44 1.68 -12.51
CA ALA A 203 4.93 1.80 -11.15
C ALA A 203 3.72 0.90 -10.90
N GLY A 204 3.29 0.83 -9.64
CA GLY A 204 2.03 0.20 -9.25
C GLY A 204 0.83 1.09 -9.60
N GLU A 205 -0.34 0.48 -9.73
CA GLU A 205 -1.58 1.18 -10.08
C GLU A 205 -1.92 2.34 -9.11
N ILE A 206 -1.60 2.17 -7.83
CA ILE A 206 -1.85 3.22 -6.83
C ILE A 206 -1.12 4.54 -7.15
N ALA A 207 0.02 4.48 -7.83
CA ALA A 207 0.75 5.68 -8.23
C ALA A 207 -0.05 6.55 -9.21
N SER A 208 -0.84 5.95 -10.10
CA SER A 208 -1.72 6.71 -11.02
C SER A 208 -2.86 7.43 -10.28
N GLN A 209 -3.27 6.97 -9.12
CA GLN A 209 -4.29 7.65 -8.31
C GLN A 209 -3.78 8.94 -7.68
N HIS A 210 -2.46 9.05 -7.46
CA HIS A 210 -1.80 10.24 -6.91
C HIS A 210 -1.31 11.20 -7.98
N TYR A 211 -0.79 10.67 -9.08
CA TYR A 211 -0.08 11.47 -10.08
C TYR A 211 -0.80 11.61 -11.43
N GLY A 212 -1.89 10.89 -11.66
CA GLY A 212 -2.72 10.95 -12.88
C GLY A 212 -2.35 9.87 -13.88
#